data_4811580bba55d214ce4ba762df46737c
#
_entry.id   4811580bba55d214ce4ba762df46737c
#
_cell.length_a   1.000
_cell.length_b   1.000
_cell.length_c   1.000
_cell.angle_alpha   90.00
_cell.angle_beta   90.00
_cell.angle_gamma   90.00
#
_symmetry.space_group_name_H-M   'P 1'
#
loop_
_entity.id
_entity.type
_entity.pdbx_description
1 polymer ?
#
loop_
_entity_poly.entity_id
_entity_poly.type
_entity_poly.pdbx_seq_one_letter_code
_entity_poly.pdbx_strand_id
1 'polypeptide(L)'
;KKTGLPNREKLNVYITGMADRILPEDYTCFALQLDNLTEMSRRFGYHVGDGILKDFSGLLQLMGDTDGTVGYNGAGKFLAFFDECSTRKAEVMIRILQSQVDEYNKLNPEYPILFTAAWATASEEKLYHVRDLVRCAQKKMALIAEEGGAVLAGTERGEA
;
A
#
# COMPACT_ATOMS: atom_id res chain seq x y z
N LYS A 1 -13.85 4.56 -6.98
CA LYS A 1 -14.33 5.24 -8.12
C LYS A 1 -13.30 6.01 -8.87
N LYS A 2 -12.75 7.02 -8.26
CA LYS A 2 -11.73 7.80 -8.91
C LYS A 2 -10.47 7.01 -9.16
N THR A 3 -10.26 5.97 -8.37
CA THR A 3 -9.04 5.19 -8.45
C THR A 3 -9.14 4.02 -9.40
N GLY A 4 -10.35 3.57 -9.70
CA GLY A 4 -10.52 2.33 -10.44
C GLY A 4 -10.29 1.09 -9.62
N LEU A 5 -9.98 1.25 -8.33
CA LEU A 5 -9.77 0.12 -7.42
C LEU A 5 -11.02 -0.13 -6.58
N PRO A 6 -11.17 -1.33 -6.02
CA PRO A 6 -12.19 -1.55 -5.01
C PRO A 6 -12.11 -0.49 -3.93
N ASN A 7 -13.26 -0.05 -3.46
CA ASN A 7 -13.32 1.00 -2.45
C ASN A 7 -13.34 0.40 -1.05
N ARG A 8 -13.49 1.27 -0.05
CA ARG A 8 -13.47 0.85 1.34
C ARG A 8 -14.55 -0.19 1.64
N GLU A 9 -15.71 -0.03 1.03
CA GLU A 9 -16.78 -0.96 1.26
C GLU A 9 -16.43 -2.36 0.79
N LYS A 10 -15.82 -2.45 -0.40
CA LYS A 10 -15.43 -3.74 -0.92
C LYS A 10 -14.24 -4.32 -0.15
N LEU A 11 -13.35 -3.47 0.32
CA LEU A 11 -12.28 -3.95 1.21
C LEU A 11 -12.86 -4.55 2.47
N ASN A 12 -13.88 -3.91 3.05
CA ASN A 12 -14.51 -4.45 4.24
C ASN A 12 -15.17 -5.79 3.98
N VAL A 13 -15.79 -5.95 2.81
CA VAL A 13 -16.37 -7.23 2.44
C VAL A 13 -15.28 -8.30 2.37
N TYR A 14 -14.17 -7.98 1.75
CA TYR A 14 -13.07 -8.93 1.65
C TYR A 14 -12.54 -9.32 3.02
N ILE A 15 -12.30 -8.33 3.87
CA ILE A 15 -11.75 -8.57 5.19
C ILE A 15 -12.71 -9.38 6.04
N THR A 16 -13.99 -9.04 5.97
CA THR A 16 -15.00 -9.79 6.71
C THR A 16 -15.06 -11.24 6.24
N GLY A 17 -14.95 -11.45 4.95
CA GLY A 17 -14.97 -12.80 4.41
C GLY A 17 -13.77 -13.63 4.81
N MET A 18 -12.65 -12.97 5.11
CA MET A 18 -11.45 -13.67 5.54
C MET A 18 -11.32 -13.78 7.05
N ALA A 19 -12.21 -13.14 7.79
CA ALA A 19 -12.03 -12.96 9.23
C ALA A 19 -11.98 -14.26 10.01
N ASP A 20 -12.70 -15.28 9.54
CA ASP A 20 -12.77 -16.56 10.26
C ASP A 20 -11.75 -17.57 9.76
N ARG A 21 -10.92 -17.18 8.82
CA ARG A 21 -9.96 -18.09 8.23
C ARG A 21 -8.61 -17.96 8.89
N ILE A 22 -7.88 -19.07 8.90
CA ILE A 22 -6.49 -19.06 9.33
C ILE A 22 -5.65 -18.80 8.10
N LEU A 23 -4.86 -17.75 8.14
CA LEU A 23 -4.06 -17.35 6.99
C LEU A 23 -2.89 -18.31 6.77
N PRO A 24 -2.50 -18.51 5.50
CA PRO A 24 -1.29 -19.28 5.21
C PRO A 24 -0.05 -18.56 5.74
N GLU A 25 1.04 -19.30 5.84
CA GLU A 25 2.30 -18.77 6.35
C GLU A 25 2.80 -17.59 5.54
N ASP A 26 2.67 -17.68 4.22
CA ASP A 26 3.21 -16.64 3.34
C ASP A 26 2.12 -15.72 2.80
N TYR A 27 1.13 -15.45 3.61
CA TYR A 27 0.11 -14.44 3.28
C TYR A 27 0.61 -13.08 3.74
N THR A 28 0.52 -12.08 2.87
CA THR A 28 1.04 -10.74 3.18
C THR A 28 -0.02 -9.69 2.95
N CYS A 29 -0.09 -8.75 3.89
CA CYS A 29 -0.90 -7.55 3.76
C CYS A 29 0.02 -6.35 3.64
N PHE A 30 -0.23 -5.52 2.62
CA PHE A 30 0.49 -4.27 2.44
C PHE A 30 -0.41 -3.12 2.87
N ALA A 31 0.19 -2.13 3.52
CA ALA A 31 -0.48 -0.85 3.79
C ALA A 31 0.35 0.22 3.11
N LEU A 32 -0.32 1.06 2.33
CA LEU A 32 0.37 2.11 1.58
C LEU A 32 -0.37 3.41 1.75
N GLN A 33 0.34 4.52 1.64
CA GLN A 33 -0.32 5.82 1.67
C GLN A 33 0.44 6.81 0.80
N LEU A 34 -0.31 7.72 0.20
CA LEU A 34 0.28 8.85 -0.50
C LEU A 34 0.57 9.93 0.53
N ASP A 35 1.83 10.37 0.55
CA ASP A 35 2.26 11.27 1.60
C ASP A 35 2.02 12.74 1.30
N ASN A 36 1.89 13.08 0.01
CA ASN A 36 1.76 14.48 -0.37
C ASN A 36 0.42 14.83 -1.01
N LEU A 37 -0.57 13.95 -0.88
CA LEU A 37 -1.82 14.16 -1.59
C LEU A 37 -2.55 15.41 -1.14
N THR A 38 -2.67 15.59 0.17
CA THR A 38 -3.37 16.75 0.72
C THR A 38 -2.69 18.05 0.33
N GLU A 39 -1.36 18.07 0.42
CA GLU A 39 -0.62 19.27 0.09
C GLU A 39 -0.76 19.61 -1.39
N MET A 40 -0.66 18.62 -2.25
CA MET A 40 -0.77 18.87 -3.67
C MET A 40 -2.15 19.36 -4.06
N SER A 41 -3.18 18.79 -3.43
CA SER A 41 -4.54 19.24 -3.67
C SER A 41 -4.74 20.68 -3.20
N ARG A 42 -4.15 21.02 -2.06
CA ARG A 42 -4.29 22.36 -1.50
C ARG A 42 -3.55 23.39 -2.35
N ARG A 43 -2.36 23.04 -2.83
CA ARG A 43 -1.53 23.98 -3.57
C ARG A 43 -1.93 24.14 -5.03
N PHE A 44 -2.34 23.05 -5.65
CA PHE A 44 -2.55 23.03 -7.10
C PHE A 44 -3.97 22.69 -7.51
N GLY A 45 -4.85 22.42 -6.55
CA GLY A 45 -6.25 22.14 -6.85
C GLY A 45 -6.57 20.66 -6.77
N TYR A 46 -7.86 20.38 -6.62
CA TYR A 46 -8.29 18.99 -6.44
C TYR A 46 -7.98 18.11 -7.62
N HIS A 47 -8.03 18.67 -8.84
CA HIS A 47 -7.79 17.83 -10.00
C HIS A 47 -6.35 17.32 -10.06
N VAL A 48 -5.41 18.08 -9.52
CA VAL A 48 -4.03 17.60 -9.44
C VAL A 48 -3.94 16.46 -8.44
N GLY A 49 -4.55 16.63 -7.28
CA GLY A 49 -4.58 15.54 -6.29
C GLY A 49 -5.27 14.30 -6.82
N ASP A 50 -6.41 14.50 -7.50
CA ASP A 50 -7.12 13.37 -8.09
C ASP A 50 -6.28 12.67 -9.15
N GLY A 51 -5.50 13.43 -9.91
CA GLY A 51 -4.62 12.86 -10.91
C GLY A 51 -3.53 12.00 -10.30
N ILE A 52 -2.92 12.51 -9.23
CA ILE A 52 -1.90 11.75 -8.51
C ILE A 52 -2.49 10.46 -7.95
N LEU A 53 -3.67 10.58 -7.34
CA LEU A 53 -4.34 9.43 -6.78
C LEU A 53 -4.65 8.40 -7.85
N LYS A 54 -5.14 8.85 -8.98
CA LYS A 54 -5.49 7.95 -10.07
C LYS A 54 -4.26 7.27 -10.64
N ASP A 55 -3.18 8.02 -10.83
CA ASP A 55 -1.97 7.47 -11.41
C ASP A 55 -1.31 6.46 -10.48
N PHE A 56 -1.26 6.77 -9.19
CA PHE A 56 -0.72 5.82 -8.23
C PHE A 56 -1.57 4.56 -8.16
N SER A 57 -2.89 4.73 -8.22
CA SER A 57 -3.79 3.58 -8.21
C SER A 57 -3.55 2.69 -9.43
N GLY A 58 -3.24 3.29 -10.58
CA GLY A 58 -2.92 2.52 -11.76
C GLY A 58 -1.70 1.65 -11.56
N LEU A 59 -0.68 2.19 -10.89
CA LEU A 59 0.51 1.41 -10.60
C LEU A 59 0.19 0.27 -9.64
N LEU A 60 -0.65 0.53 -8.65
CA LEU A 60 -1.04 -0.51 -7.71
C LEU A 60 -1.89 -1.59 -8.36
N GLN A 61 -2.69 -1.23 -9.36
CA GLN A 61 -3.45 -2.23 -10.08
C GLN A 61 -2.55 -3.23 -10.77
N LEU A 62 -1.45 -2.75 -11.33
CA LEU A 62 -0.49 -3.65 -11.95
C LEU A 62 0.12 -4.59 -10.92
N MET A 63 0.37 -4.08 -9.72
CA MET A 63 0.91 -4.90 -8.66
C MET A 63 -0.05 -6.03 -8.30
N GLY A 64 -1.35 -5.74 -8.27
CA GLY A 64 -2.34 -6.71 -7.87
C GLY A 64 -2.93 -7.54 -8.99
N ASP A 65 -2.34 -7.44 -10.19
CA ASP A 65 -2.97 -8.00 -11.37
C ASP A 65 -3.08 -9.51 -11.38
N THR A 66 -2.15 -10.20 -10.77
CA THR A 66 -2.15 -11.66 -10.87
C THR A 66 -3.04 -12.29 -9.81
N ASP A 67 -2.66 -12.18 -8.55
CA ASP A 67 -3.34 -12.93 -7.51
C ASP A 67 -3.77 -12.12 -6.31
N GLY A 68 -3.55 -10.82 -6.34
CA GLY A 68 -3.79 -10.02 -5.17
C GLY A 68 -5.10 -9.27 -5.19
N THR A 69 -5.49 -8.81 -4.04
CA THR A 69 -6.62 -7.90 -3.87
C THR A 69 -6.04 -6.57 -3.42
N VAL A 70 -6.29 -5.51 -4.19
CA VAL A 70 -5.81 -4.19 -3.86
C VAL A 70 -7.01 -3.26 -3.80
N GLY A 71 -7.06 -2.42 -2.78
CA GLY A 71 -8.19 -1.52 -2.64
C GLY A 71 -7.82 -0.19 -2.04
N TYR A 72 -8.65 0.80 -2.31
CA TYR A 72 -8.49 2.16 -1.79
C TYR A 72 -9.27 2.29 -0.50
N ASN A 73 -8.59 2.70 0.56
CA ASN A 73 -9.19 2.77 1.88
C ASN A 73 -9.55 4.20 2.30
N GLY A 74 -9.48 5.14 1.37
CA GLY A 74 -9.81 6.53 1.66
C GLY A 74 -8.62 7.31 2.19
N ALA A 75 -8.69 8.64 2.07
CA ALA A 75 -7.66 9.53 2.62
C ALA A 75 -6.27 9.23 2.11
N GLY A 76 -6.16 8.80 0.87
CA GLY A 76 -4.87 8.49 0.27
C GLY A 76 -4.25 7.20 0.73
N LYS A 77 -5.01 6.33 1.38
CA LYS A 77 -4.49 5.09 1.93
C LYS A 77 -5.01 3.89 1.17
N PHE A 78 -4.19 2.83 1.11
CA PHE A 78 -4.51 1.63 0.35
C PHE A 78 -4.17 0.41 1.16
N LEU A 79 -4.85 -0.68 0.86
CA LEU A 79 -4.53 -2.00 1.42
C LEU A 79 -4.43 -2.98 0.27
N ALA A 80 -3.51 -3.93 0.41
CA ALA A 80 -3.34 -4.97 -0.59
C ALA A 80 -3.09 -6.30 0.11
N PHE A 81 -3.64 -7.36 -0.45
CA PHE A 81 -3.57 -8.70 0.15
C PHE A 81 -3.10 -9.69 -0.89
N PHE A 82 -2.08 -10.46 -0.54
CA PHE A 82 -1.51 -11.43 -1.46
C PHE A 82 -1.26 -12.76 -0.79
N ASP A 83 -1.77 -13.82 -1.42
CA ASP A 83 -1.41 -15.17 -1.06
C ASP A 83 -0.05 -15.48 -1.65
N GLU A 84 0.60 -16.50 -1.13
CA GLU A 84 1.88 -16.95 -1.69
C GLU A 84 2.85 -15.78 -1.86
N CYS A 85 2.92 -14.95 -0.84
CA CYS A 85 3.77 -13.77 -0.87
C CYS A 85 4.56 -13.73 0.44
N SER A 86 5.79 -14.22 0.39
CA SER A 86 6.68 -14.17 1.54
C SER A 86 7.13 -12.75 1.77
N THR A 87 7.76 -12.51 2.91
CA THR A 87 8.28 -11.17 3.19
C THR A 87 9.35 -10.78 2.17
N ARG A 88 10.11 -11.75 1.67
CA ARG A 88 11.11 -11.46 0.65
C ARG A 88 10.44 -11.03 -0.66
N LYS A 89 9.37 -11.72 -1.05
CA LYS A 89 8.63 -11.35 -2.25
C LYS A 89 7.99 -9.97 -2.07
N ALA A 90 7.47 -9.70 -0.86
CA ALA A 90 6.87 -8.40 -0.58
C ALA A 90 7.89 -7.29 -0.77
N GLU A 91 9.11 -7.51 -0.29
CA GLU A 91 10.17 -6.52 -0.44
C GLU A 91 10.45 -6.26 -1.91
N VAL A 92 10.53 -7.30 -2.72
CA VAL A 92 10.78 -7.16 -4.14
C VAL A 92 9.64 -6.38 -4.81
N MET A 93 8.41 -6.69 -4.43
CA MET A 93 7.26 -5.99 -5.01
C MET A 93 7.30 -4.50 -4.72
N ILE A 94 7.69 -4.13 -3.51
CA ILE A 94 7.77 -2.71 -3.16
C ILE A 94 8.93 -2.04 -3.89
N ARG A 95 10.04 -2.73 -4.09
CA ARG A 95 11.15 -2.16 -4.85
C ARG A 95 10.75 -1.91 -6.29
N ILE A 96 9.98 -2.83 -6.87
CA ILE A 96 9.49 -2.63 -8.23
C ILE A 96 8.55 -1.45 -8.28
N LEU A 97 7.65 -1.33 -7.31
CA LEU A 97 6.72 -0.21 -7.26
C LEU A 97 7.50 1.10 -7.14
N GLN A 98 8.52 1.14 -6.27
CA GLN A 98 9.32 2.33 -6.11
C GLN A 98 10.02 2.71 -7.43
N SER A 99 10.51 1.72 -8.13
CA SER A 99 11.16 1.96 -9.42
C SER A 99 10.17 2.57 -10.41
N GLN A 100 8.95 2.06 -10.43
CA GLN A 100 7.92 2.60 -11.31
C GLN A 100 7.53 4.02 -10.93
N VAL A 101 7.47 4.29 -9.64
CA VAL A 101 7.18 5.64 -9.16
C VAL A 101 8.32 6.58 -9.53
N ASP A 102 9.57 6.13 -9.41
CA ASP A 102 10.70 6.96 -9.79
C ASP A 102 10.65 7.34 -11.27
N GLU A 103 10.29 6.38 -12.12
CA GLU A 103 10.15 6.68 -13.54
C GLU A 103 9.03 7.66 -13.79
N TYR A 104 7.90 7.46 -13.11
CA TYR A 104 6.77 8.38 -13.23
C TYR A 104 7.21 9.79 -12.83
N ASN A 105 7.95 9.90 -11.73
CA ASN A 105 8.33 11.21 -11.21
C ASN A 105 9.30 11.92 -12.13
N LYS A 106 10.14 11.17 -12.83
CA LYS A 106 11.02 11.79 -13.82
C LYS A 106 10.23 12.45 -14.93
N LEU A 107 9.12 11.84 -15.29
CA LEU A 107 8.26 12.38 -16.35
C LEU A 107 7.30 13.43 -15.83
N ASN A 108 7.09 13.49 -14.52
CA ASN A 108 6.14 14.40 -13.91
C ASN A 108 6.77 15.13 -12.73
N PRO A 109 7.82 15.92 -12.98
CA PRO A 109 8.58 16.50 -11.87
C PRO A 109 7.79 17.54 -11.06
N GLU A 110 6.75 18.14 -11.66
CA GLU A 110 5.98 19.13 -10.94
C GLU A 110 5.02 18.52 -9.94
N TYR A 111 4.53 17.33 -10.24
CA TYR A 111 3.53 16.68 -9.40
C TYR A 111 3.97 15.26 -9.10
N PRO A 112 5.01 15.09 -8.29
CA PRO A 112 5.54 13.74 -8.05
C PRO A 112 4.66 12.94 -7.10
N ILE A 113 4.80 11.63 -7.20
CA ILE A 113 4.19 10.72 -6.25
C ILE A 113 5.18 10.48 -5.12
N LEU A 114 4.73 10.73 -3.88
CA LEU A 114 5.49 10.39 -2.70
C LEU A 114 4.63 9.45 -1.87
N PHE A 115 5.16 8.30 -1.52
CA PHE A 115 4.37 7.32 -0.80
C PHE A 115 5.18 6.60 0.26
N THR A 116 4.48 6.02 1.21
CA THR A 116 5.05 5.18 2.24
C THR A 116 4.35 3.83 2.15
N ALA A 117 5.12 2.76 2.31
CA ALA A 117 4.57 1.42 2.27
C ALA A 117 5.15 0.59 3.40
N ALA A 118 4.32 -0.30 3.90
CA ALA A 118 4.76 -1.29 4.89
C ALA A 118 4.00 -2.57 4.60
N TRP A 119 4.52 -3.68 5.11
CA TRP A 119 3.83 -4.94 4.93
C TRP A 119 4.00 -5.80 6.16
N ALA A 120 3.07 -6.72 6.31
CA ALA A 120 3.10 -7.70 7.39
C ALA A 120 2.81 -9.06 6.76
N THR A 121 3.70 -10.02 6.99
CA THR A 121 3.55 -11.37 6.50
C THR A 121 3.20 -12.27 7.69
N ALA A 122 2.23 -13.15 7.50
CA ALA A 122 1.69 -13.94 8.60
C ALA A 122 2.77 -14.66 9.40
N SER A 123 3.66 -15.37 8.71
CA SER A 123 4.68 -16.14 9.42
C SER A 123 5.69 -15.24 10.13
N GLU A 124 6.02 -14.11 9.52
CA GLU A 124 6.99 -13.19 10.12
C GLU A 124 6.46 -12.56 11.40
N GLU A 125 5.18 -12.17 11.36
CA GLU A 125 4.59 -11.49 12.50
C GLU A 125 3.92 -12.46 13.46
N LYS A 126 3.76 -13.70 13.04
CA LYS A 126 3.03 -14.72 13.79
C LYS A 126 1.60 -14.29 14.06
N LEU A 127 1.00 -13.70 13.03
CA LEU A 127 -0.38 -13.25 13.05
C LEU A 127 -1.10 -13.94 11.90
N TYR A 128 -2.09 -14.75 12.23
CA TYR A 128 -2.74 -15.61 11.24
C TYR A 128 -4.20 -15.25 11.03
N HIS A 129 -4.62 -14.08 11.48
CA HIS A 129 -5.96 -13.58 11.24
C HIS A 129 -5.86 -12.25 10.52
N VAL A 130 -6.71 -12.06 9.52
CA VAL A 130 -6.56 -10.94 8.61
C VAL A 130 -6.64 -9.59 9.30
N ARG A 131 -7.54 -9.43 10.26
CA ARG A 131 -7.68 -8.14 10.93
C ARG A 131 -6.45 -7.77 11.73
N ASP A 132 -5.82 -8.76 12.35
CA ASP A 132 -4.59 -8.51 13.08
C ASP A 132 -3.46 -8.13 12.13
N LEU A 133 -3.42 -8.79 10.99
CA LEU A 133 -2.37 -8.52 10.01
C LEU A 133 -2.53 -7.13 9.43
N VAL A 134 -3.76 -6.73 9.12
CA VAL A 134 -4.04 -5.40 8.61
C VAL A 134 -3.58 -4.35 9.61
N ARG A 135 -3.95 -4.54 10.87
CA ARG A 135 -3.59 -3.58 11.91
C ARG A 135 -2.08 -3.46 12.05
N CYS A 136 -1.39 -4.60 11.96
CA CYS A 136 0.06 -4.62 12.05
C CYS A 136 0.69 -3.83 10.89
N ALA A 137 0.24 -4.08 9.67
CA ALA A 137 0.79 -3.39 8.50
C ALA A 137 0.52 -1.89 8.59
N GLN A 138 -0.68 -1.52 9.01
CA GLN A 138 -1.02 -0.09 9.12
C GLN A 138 -0.19 0.60 10.19
N LYS A 139 0.07 -0.09 11.28
CA LYS A 139 0.89 0.48 12.34
C LYS A 139 2.32 0.69 11.88
N LYS A 140 2.88 -0.28 11.17
CA LYS A 140 4.22 -0.14 10.62
C LYS A 140 4.28 1.04 9.66
N MET A 141 3.28 1.16 8.79
CA MET A 141 3.24 2.26 7.84
C MET A 141 3.21 3.60 8.54
N ALA A 142 2.38 3.72 9.58
CA ALA A 142 2.24 4.97 10.28
C ALA A 142 3.55 5.38 10.95
N LEU A 143 4.27 4.42 11.52
CA LEU A 143 5.55 4.72 12.16
C LEU A 143 6.58 5.20 11.14
N ILE A 144 6.62 4.58 9.97
CA ILE A 144 7.55 4.99 8.94
C ILE A 144 7.19 6.40 8.45
N ALA A 145 5.92 6.68 8.27
CA ALA A 145 5.48 7.97 7.81
C ALA A 145 5.85 9.07 8.81
N GLU A 146 5.74 8.77 10.11
CA GLU A 146 6.12 9.73 11.13
C GLU A 146 7.59 10.08 11.10
N GLU A 147 8.40 9.16 10.60
CA GLU A 147 9.83 9.38 10.55
C GLU A 147 10.27 10.04 9.26
N GLY A 148 9.35 10.66 8.56
CA GLY A 148 9.72 11.36 7.35
C GLY A 148 9.41 10.63 6.08
N GLY A 149 8.72 9.51 6.19
CA GLY A 149 8.32 8.78 5.01
C GLY A 149 9.46 8.03 4.39
N ALA A 150 9.49 6.76 4.56
CA ALA A 150 10.43 5.93 3.88
C ALA A 150 9.66 5.05 2.94
N VAL A 151 10.29 4.68 1.89
CA VAL A 151 9.64 3.88 0.91
C VAL A 151 9.69 2.43 1.26
N LEU A 152 10.88 1.96 1.55
CA LEU A 152 11.03 0.60 1.98
C LEU A 152 10.62 0.46 3.39
N ALA A 153 9.90 -0.60 3.67
CA ALA A 153 9.33 -0.80 4.97
C ALA A 153 9.70 -2.16 5.51
N GLY A 154 8.84 -2.72 6.31
CA GLY A 154 9.10 -4.00 6.89
C GLY A 154 10.24 -3.93 7.85
N THR A 155 10.96 -5.00 7.98
CA THR A 155 11.99 -5.09 8.99
C THR A 155 13.24 -4.32 8.64
N GLU A 156 13.40 -3.95 7.39
CA GLU A 156 14.64 -3.29 7.04
C GLU A 156 14.78 -1.92 7.57
N ARG A 157 13.63 -1.29 7.81
CA ARG A 157 13.63 0.06 8.31
C ARG A 157 14.35 0.15 9.63
N GLY A 158 14.20 -0.86 10.45
CA GLY A 158 14.78 -0.83 11.77
C GLY A 158 16.27 -0.95 11.79
N GLU A 159 16.84 -1.34 10.68
CA GLU A 159 18.27 -1.54 10.65
C GLU A 159 19.02 -0.39 10.12
N ALA A 160 18.33 0.54 9.55
CA ALA A 160 18.98 1.72 8.98
C ALA A 160 19.49 2.67 10.04
#